data_dc774621ac54bb282dfc1d83919ee2c2
#
_entry.id   dc774621ac54bb282dfc1d83919ee2c2
#
_cell.length_a   1.000
_cell.length_b   1.000
_cell.length_c   1.000
_cell.angle_alpha   90.00
_cell.angle_beta   90.00
_cell.angle_gamma   90.00
#
_symmetry.space_group_name_H-M   'P 1'
#
loop_
_entity.id
_entity.type
_entity.pdbx_description
1 polymer ?
#
loop_
_entity_poly.entity_id
_entity_poly.type
_entity_poly.pdbx_seq_one_letter_code
_entity_poly.pdbx_strand_id
1 'polypeptide(L)'
;SMLSYTDLMIKSVLEVLEPLDESNEFAIIGYQGNPSPVLWTYPPGSGLIQATPDNLQDAREFTRGLARRFAGSTPTHYAVLSAMQYPADSIILMSDGEPDNAPGFIIQDIAGLNRFENKEIHTVAIGDYTQNRGLVMFLQTLARQNGGDFVGVSR
;
A
#
# COMPACT_ATOMS: atom_id res chain seq x y z
N SER A 1 -26.06 -3.21 -1.66
CA SER A 1 -25.28 -2.15 -2.32
C SER A 1 -23.80 -2.50 -2.39
N MET A 2 -23.14 -1.97 -3.40
CA MET A 2 -21.72 -2.20 -3.59
C MET A 2 -20.91 -1.28 -2.69
N LEU A 3 -19.80 -1.80 -2.17
CA LEU A 3 -18.85 -0.99 -1.41
C LEU A 3 -18.13 -0.01 -2.34
N SER A 4 -17.81 1.18 -1.85
CA SER A 4 -16.94 2.11 -2.57
C SER A 4 -15.52 1.54 -2.64
N TYR A 5 -14.67 2.09 -3.53
CA TYR A 5 -13.28 1.67 -3.61
C TYR A 5 -12.54 1.98 -2.30
N THR A 6 -12.86 3.11 -1.68
CA THR A 6 -12.27 3.47 -0.39
C THR A 6 -12.65 2.46 0.68
N ASP A 7 -13.93 2.07 0.74
CA ASP A 7 -14.39 1.07 1.72
C ASP A 7 -13.72 -0.29 1.49
N LEU A 8 -13.55 -0.70 0.23
CA LEU A 8 -12.85 -1.94 -0.10
C LEU A 8 -11.39 -1.89 0.35
N MET A 9 -10.74 -0.75 0.14
CA MET A 9 -9.34 -0.57 0.54
C MET A 9 -9.20 -0.66 2.06
N ILE A 10 -10.06 0.04 2.80
CA ILE A 10 -10.07 -0.03 4.25
C ILE A 10 -10.30 -1.45 4.73
N LYS A 11 -11.29 -2.13 4.18
CA LYS A 11 -11.56 -3.52 4.52
C LYS A 11 -10.34 -4.41 4.27
N SER A 12 -9.66 -4.21 3.16
CA SER A 12 -8.46 -4.99 2.81
C SER A 12 -7.32 -4.75 3.79
N VAL A 13 -7.10 -3.50 4.22
CA VAL A 13 -6.09 -3.20 5.23
C VAL A 13 -6.44 -3.88 6.56
N LEU A 14 -7.71 -3.82 6.98
CA LEU A 14 -8.16 -4.45 8.22
C LEU A 14 -7.95 -5.96 8.17
N GLU A 15 -8.17 -6.59 7.01
CA GLU A 15 -7.91 -8.02 6.83
C GLU A 15 -6.44 -8.37 6.94
N VAL A 16 -5.54 -7.50 6.46
CA VAL A 16 -4.09 -7.69 6.60
C VAL A 16 -3.69 -7.61 8.08
N LEU A 17 -4.31 -6.72 8.85
CA LEU A 17 -4.01 -6.57 10.27
C LEU A 17 -4.51 -7.72 11.12
N GLU A 18 -5.56 -8.42 10.68
CA GLU A 18 -6.24 -9.45 11.47
C GLU A 18 -5.32 -10.56 12.01
N PRO A 19 -4.44 -11.16 11.19
CA PRO A 19 -3.58 -12.25 11.68
C PRO A 19 -2.33 -11.79 12.43
N LEU A 20 -2.08 -10.48 12.54
CA LEU A 20 -0.86 -9.99 13.18
C LEU A 20 -0.93 -10.16 14.70
N ASP A 21 0.20 -10.46 15.29
CA ASP A 21 0.35 -10.61 16.75
C ASP A 21 1.66 -9.97 17.21
N GLU A 22 1.96 -10.14 18.49
CA GLU A 22 3.11 -9.49 19.13
C GLU A 22 4.47 -9.91 18.55
N SER A 23 4.51 -10.99 17.76
CA SER A 23 5.72 -11.38 17.03
C SER A 23 5.97 -10.56 15.76
N ASN A 24 4.98 -9.75 15.35
CA ASN A 24 5.05 -8.93 14.16
C ASN A 24 5.26 -7.46 14.50
N GLU A 25 5.92 -6.75 13.59
CA GLU A 25 5.98 -5.29 13.60
C GLU A 25 5.39 -4.79 12.28
N PHE A 26 4.78 -3.61 12.30
CA PHE A 26 4.12 -3.08 11.11
C PHE A 26 4.09 -1.56 11.10
N ALA A 27 3.74 -1.01 9.94
CA ALA A 27 3.38 0.40 9.77
C ALA A 27 2.34 0.48 8.67
N ILE A 28 1.57 1.57 8.67
CA ILE A 28 0.58 1.84 7.64
C ILE A 28 0.87 3.21 7.05
N ILE A 29 0.83 3.30 5.72
CA ILE A 29 1.00 4.56 4.99
C ILE A 29 -0.22 4.77 4.11
N GLY A 30 -0.98 5.81 4.38
CA GLY A 30 -1.99 6.30 3.46
C GLY A 30 -1.37 7.38 2.58
N TYR A 31 -1.74 7.43 1.31
CA TYR A 31 -1.15 8.40 0.39
C TYR A 31 -2.18 8.97 -0.59
N GLN A 32 -1.94 10.21 -0.98
CA GLN A 32 -2.73 10.89 -2.01
C GLN A 32 -1.90 11.99 -2.66
N GLY A 33 -2.38 12.55 -3.77
CA GLY A 33 -1.63 13.51 -4.57
C GLY A 33 -2.24 14.89 -4.76
N ASN A 34 -3.26 15.29 -4.00
CA ASN A 34 -3.91 16.58 -4.19
C ASN A 34 -3.83 17.44 -2.94
N PRO A 35 -3.28 18.69 -3.00
CA PRO A 35 -2.68 19.36 -4.16
C PRO A 35 -1.27 18.90 -4.50
N SER A 36 -0.61 18.17 -3.62
CA SER A 36 0.73 17.62 -3.82
C SER A 36 0.81 16.31 -3.06
N PRO A 37 1.83 15.46 -3.29
CA PRO A 37 1.96 14.19 -2.58
C PRO A 37 1.91 14.39 -1.06
N VAL A 38 1.00 13.68 -0.40
CA VAL A 38 0.82 13.70 1.05
C VAL A 38 0.80 12.27 1.56
N LEU A 39 1.47 12.05 2.68
CA LEU A 39 1.46 10.77 3.37
C LEU A 39 0.90 10.93 4.77
N TRP A 40 0.09 9.97 5.20
CA TRP A 40 -0.37 9.82 6.57
C TRP A 40 0.17 8.50 7.09
N THR A 41 0.82 8.49 8.26
CA THR A 41 1.50 7.29 8.74
C THR A 41 1.04 6.90 10.14
N TYR A 42 0.99 5.59 10.37
CA TYR A 42 0.84 5.01 11.70
C TYR A 42 1.89 3.90 11.84
N PRO A 43 2.76 3.92 12.85
CA PRO A 43 2.93 5.02 13.82
C PRO A 43 3.52 6.27 13.15
N PRO A 44 3.48 7.42 13.81
CA PRO A 44 4.15 8.61 13.28
C PRO A 44 5.64 8.35 13.06
N GLY A 45 6.19 8.91 12.00
CA GLY A 45 7.59 8.72 11.63
C GLY A 45 7.77 7.54 10.68
N SER A 46 9.01 7.06 10.55
CA SER A 46 9.37 6.01 9.59
C SER A 46 9.76 4.69 10.25
N GLY A 47 9.32 4.46 11.48
CA GLY A 47 9.58 3.23 12.20
C GLY A 47 8.40 2.28 12.19
N LEU A 48 8.66 1.05 12.60
CA LEU A 48 7.63 0.04 12.79
C LEU A 48 7.18 0.02 14.25
N ILE A 49 5.98 -0.51 14.49
CA ILE A 49 5.43 -0.69 15.83
C ILE A 49 5.00 -2.14 16.00
N GLN A 50 5.17 -2.67 17.21
CA GLN A 50 4.78 -4.04 17.53
C GLN A 50 3.26 -4.19 17.46
N ALA A 51 2.80 -5.32 16.94
CA ALA A 51 1.37 -5.58 16.77
C ALA A 51 0.74 -6.11 18.07
N THR A 52 0.77 -5.30 19.11
CA THR A 52 0.03 -5.58 20.35
C THR A 52 -1.45 -5.33 20.14
N PRO A 53 -2.34 -5.88 20.99
CA PRO A 53 -3.78 -5.59 20.88
C PRO A 53 -4.12 -4.10 20.87
N ASP A 54 -3.46 -3.31 21.72
CA ASP A 54 -3.71 -1.86 21.77
C ASP A 54 -3.23 -1.15 20.51
N ASN A 55 -2.04 -1.50 20.02
CA ASN A 55 -1.51 -0.90 18.79
C ASN A 55 -2.34 -1.31 17.57
N LEU A 56 -2.83 -2.54 17.53
CA LEU A 56 -3.71 -2.98 16.44
C LEU A 56 -5.04 -2.24 16.48
N GLN A 57 -5.58 -1.95 17.65
CA GLN A 57 -6.80 -1.17 17.77
C GLN A 57 -6.59 0.27 17.27
N ASP A 58 -5.49 0.90 17.67
CA ASP A 58 -5.14 2.23 17.17
C ASP A 58 -4.94 2.23 15.66
N ALA A 59 -4.33 1.18 15.12
CA ALA A 59 -4.13 1.03 13.68
C ALA A 59 -5.47 0.90 12.92
N ARG A 60 -6.43 0.19 13.48
CA ARG A 60 -7.78 0.07 12.89
C ARG A 60 -8.48 1.44 12.86
N GLU A 61 -8.38 2.18 13.94
CA GLU A 61 -8.96 3.53 14.01
C GLU A 61 -8.29 4.46 13.01
N PHE A 62 -6.96 4.42 12.92
CA PHE A 62 -6.21 5.19 11.92
C PHE A 62 -6.68 4.85 10.51
N THR A 63 -6.79 3.57 10.20
CA THR A 63 -7.20 3.09 8.87
C THR A 63 -8.60 3.59 8.51
N ARG A 64 -9.55 3.47 9.44
CA ARG A 64 -10.92 3.96 9.20
C ARG A 64 -10.95 5.46 8.99
N GLY A 65 -10.09 6.20 9.68
CA GLY A 65 -9.96 7.65 9.53
C GLY A 65 -9.47 8.09 8.16
N LEU A 66 -8.75 7.24 7.45
CA LEU A 66 -8.26 7.56 6.10
C LEU A 66 -9.38 7.76 5.09
N ALA A 67 -10.57 7.19 5.33
CA ALA A 67 -11.70 7.34 4.43
C ALA A 67 -12.06 8.80 4.13
N ARG A 68 -11.80 9.69 5.08
CA ARG A 68 -12.13 11.13 4.95
C ARG A 68 -11.04 11.92 4.25
N ARG A 69 -9.90 11.30 3.97
CA ARG A 69 -8.70 12.00 3.51
C ARG A 69 -8.37 11.72 2.06
N PHE A 70 -8.85 10.61 1.51
CA PHE A 70 -8.48 10.21 0.15
C PHE A 70 -9.16 11.09 -0.89
N ALA A 71 -8.34 11.71 -1.74
CA ALA A 71 -8.79 12.52 -2.87
C ALA A 71 -7.63 12.75 -3.82
N GLY A 72 -7.93 13.01 -5.09
CA GLY A 72 -6.93 13.45 -6.05
C GLY A 72 -6.17 12.33 -6.74
N SER A 73 -4.94 12.61 -7.11
CA SER A 73 -4.12 11.72 -7.93
C SER A 73 -3.48 10.59 -7.12
N THR A 74 -2.70 9.74 -7.81
CA THR A 74 -2.15 8.52 -7.25
C THR A 74 -0.61 8.55 -7.25
N PRO A 75 0.02 9.18 -6.24
CA PRO A 75 1.47 9.32 -6.18
C PRO A 75 2.14 8.04 -5.67
N THR A 76 1.93 6.93 -6.39
CA THR A 76 2.41 5.61 -5.99
C THR A 76 3.92 5.56 -5.85
N HIS A 77 4.66 6.21 -6.77
CA HIS A 77 6.12 6.23 -6.71
C HIS A 77 6.62 6.83 -5.40
N TYR A 78 6.05 7.98 -5.03
CA TYR A 78 6.40 8.66 -3.77
C TYR A 78 6.10 7.77 -2.56
N ALA A 79 4.95 7.11 -2.57
CA ALA A 79 4.53 6.25 -1.46
C ALA A 79 5.43 5.03 -1.32
N VAL A 80 5.78 4.36 -2.43
CA VAL A 80 6.64 3.18 -2.40
C VAL A 80 8.06 3.54 -1.98
N LEU A 81 8.60 4.66 -2.48
CA LEU A 81 9.91 5.13 -2.04
C LEU A 81 9.94 5.38 -0.53
N SER A 82 8.87 5.95 0.01
CA SER A 82 8.76 6.17 1.46
C SER A 82 8.70 4.85 2.22
N ALA A 83 7.95 3.87 1.72
CA ALA A 83 7.86 2.56 2.34
C ALA A 83 9.20 1.82 2.32
N MET A 84 10.01 2.01 1.27
CA MET A 84 11.33 1.40 1.17
C MET A 84 12.30 1.90 2.25
N GLN A 85 12.02 3.04 2.88
CA GLN A 85 12.85 3.57 3.97
C GLN A 85 12.59 2.88 5.31
N TYR A 86 11.51 2.13 5.43
CA TYR A 86 11.17 1.44 6.67
C TYR A 86 12.02 0.16 6.82
N PRO A 87 12.37 -0.23 8.05
CA PRO A 87 13.12 -1.50 8.28
C PRO A 87 12.17 -2.70 8.24
N ALA A 88 11.37 -2.81 7.19
CA ALA A 88 10.39 -3.88 7.01
C ALA A 88 10.91 -4.91 6.01
N ASP A 89 10.50 -6.16 6.18
CA ASP A 89 10.88 -7.26 5.27
C ASP A 89 9.99 -7.27 4.03
N SER A 90 8.76 -6.81 4.15
CA SER A 90 7.81 -6.81 3.04
C SER A 90 6.92 -5.57 3.04
N ILE A 91 6.44 -5.23 1.85
CA ILE A 91 5.55 -4.11 1.60
C ILE A 91 4.31 -4.67 0.92
N ILE A 92 3.13 -4.18 1.31
CA ILE A 92 1.88 -4.48 0.62
C ILE A 92 1.36 -3.15 0.07
N LEU A 93 1.38 -3.02 -1.25
CA LEU A 93 0.88 -1.84 -1.95
C LEU A 93 -0.56 -2.09 -2.41
N MET A 94 -1.49 -1.26 -1.99
CA MET A 94 -2.87 -1.31 -2.45
C MET A 94 -3.18 -0.08 -3.28
N SER A 95 -3.81 -0.26 -4.44
CA SER A 95 -4.15 0.85 -5.31
C SER A 95 -5.41 0.54 -6.11
N ASP A 96 -6.21 1.59 -6.33
CA ASP A 96 -7.40 1.54 -7.18
C ASP A 96 -7.21 2.31 -8.49
N GLY A 97 -6.03 2.85 -8.75
CA GLY A 97 -5.74 3.64 -9.95
C GLY A 97 -4.30 3.54 -10.41
N GLU A 98 -4.09 3.91 -11.67
CA GLU A 98 -2.75 3.94 -12.23
C GLU A 98 -1.91 5.02 -11.56
N PRO A 99 -0.58 4.80 -11.45
CA PRO A 99 0.29 5.78 -10.82
C PRO A 99 0.41 7.06 -11.66
N ASP A 100 0.68 8.18 -10.98
CA ASP A 100 0.89 9.47 -11.64
C ASP A 100 2.14 9.48 -12.52
N ASN A 101 3.17 8.74 -12.12
CA ASN A 101 4.43 8.64 -12.87
C ASN A 101 4.37 7.47 -13.84
N ALA A 102 5.26 7.46 -14.83
CA ALA A 102 5.33 6.39 -15.82
C ALA A 102 5.59 5.04 -15.13
N PRO A 103 4.73 4.02 -15.35
CA PRO A 103 4.88 2.74 -14.67
C PRO A 103 6.24 2.07 -14.88
N GLY A 104 6.78 2.10 -16.09
CA GLY A 104 8.09 1.52 -16.38
C GLY A 104 9.21 2.17 -15.58
N PHE A 105 9.16 3.48 -15.40
CA PHE A 105 10.14 4.20 -14.60
C PHE A 105 10.07 3.77 -13.13
N ILE A 106 8.86 3.66 -12.58
CA ILE A 106 8.67 3.24 -11.18
C ILE A 106 9.24 1.84 -10.98
N ILE A 107 8.91 0.92 -11.88
CA ILE A 107 9.37 -0.47 -11.79
C ILE A 107 10.88 -0.54 -11.80
N GLN A 108 11.55 0.18 -12.72
CA GLN A 108 13.00 0.19 -12.81
C GLN A 108 13.66 0.80 -11.57
N ASP A 109 13.12 1.90 -11.09
CA ASP A 109 13.66 2.61 -9.93
C ASP A 109 13.57 1.76 -8.66
N ILE A 110 12.41 1.15 -8.43
CA ILE A 110 12.21 0.30 -7.28
C ILE A 110 13.07 -0.97 -7.37
N ALA A 111 13.18 -1.59 -8.54
CA ALA A 111 14.03 -2.75 -8.72
C ALA A 111 15.49 -2.45 -8.40
N GLY A 112 15.97 -1.27 -8.80
CA GLY A 112 17.32 -0.83 -8.51
C GLY A 112 17.58 -0.65 -7.02
N LEU A 113 16.67 0.01 -6.32
CA LEU A 113 16.75 0.21 -4.87
C LEU A 113 16.65 -1.12 -4.13
N ASN A 114 15.75 -2.00 -4.57
CA ASN A 114 15.45 -3.24 -3.87
C ASN A 114 16.51 -4.31 -4.08
N ARG A 115 17.45 -4.10 -5.00
CA ARG A 115 18.53 -5.06 -5.25
C ARG A 115 19.33 -5.36 -3.98
N PHE A 116 19.51 -4.36 -3.13
CA PHE A 116 20.28 -4.49 -1.88
C PHE A 116 19.39 -4.67 -0.66
N GLU A 117 18.16 -4.12 -0.70
CA GLU A 117 17.22 -4.24 0.41
C GLU A 117 16.51 -5.59 0.44
N ASN A 118 16.25 -6.15 -0.72
CA ASN A 118 15.64 -7.47 -0.88
C ASN A 118 14.30 -7.62 -0.15
N LYS A 119 13.47 -6.57 -0.19
CA LYS A 119 12.13 -6.61 0.39
C LYS A 119 11.18 -7.30 -0.57
N GLU A 120 10.24 -8.08 -0.04
CA GLU A 120 9.12 -8.57 -0.85
C GLU A 120 8.11 -7.46 -1.05
N ILE A 121 7.63 -7.27 -2.28
CA ILE A 121 6.58 -6.29 -2.56
C ILE A 121 5.38 -7.03 -3.10
N HIS A 122 4.32 -7.07 -2.29
CA HIS A 122 3.03 -7.62 -2.69
C HIS A 122 2.14 -6.48 -3.14
N THR A 123 1.30 -6.73 -4.13
CA THR A 123 0.42 -5.69 -4.67
C THR A 123 -1.03 -6.16 -4.69
N VAL A 124 -1.95 -5.22 -4.45
CA VAL A 124 -3.38 -5.47 -4.43
C VAL A 124 -4.08 -4.42 -5.29
N ALA A 125 -4.78 -4.88 -6.34
CA ALA A 125 -5.62 -4.01 -7.15
C ALA A 125 -7.03 -3.98 -6.55
N ILE A 126 -7.57 -2.79 -6.32
CA ILE A 126 -8.86 -2.58 -5.65
C ILE A 126 -9.91 -2.11 -6.65
N GLY A 127 -11.11 -2.63 -6.55
CA GLY A 127 -12.26 -2.17 -7.31
C GLY A 127 -12.46 -2.94 -8.60
N ASP A 128 -12.88 -2.24 -9.66
CA ASP A 128 -13.13 -2.88 -10.97
C ASP A 128 -11.83 -3.00 -11.78
N TYR A 129 -10.81 -3.58 -11.14
CA TYR A 129 -9.45 -3.64 -11.67
C TYR A 129 -9.35 -4.36 -13.01
N THR A 130 -10.23 -5.33 -13.29
CA THR A 130 -10.21 -6.09 -14.54
C THR A 130 -10.43 -5.20 -15.76
N GLN A 131 -11.02 -4.02 -15.57
CA GLN A 131 -11.24 -3.04 -16.62
C GLN A 131 -10.08 -2.05 -16.75
N ASN A 132 -9.07 -2.14 -15.89
CA ASN A 132 -7.92 -1.26 -15.93
C ASN A 132 -6.66 -2.09 -16.16
N ARG A 133 -6.38 -2.37 -17.43
CA ARG A 133 -5.23 -3.21 -17.82
C ARG A 133 -3.90 -2.60 -17.42
N GLY A 134 -3.79 -1.27 -17.50
CA GLY A 134 -2.56 -0.58 -17.12
C GLY A 134 -2.23 -0.76 -15.64
N LEU A 135 -3.23 -0.63 -14.79
CA LEU A 135 -3.07 -0.87 -13.37
C LEU A 135 -2.66 -2.31 -13.08
N VAL A 136 -3.35 -3.28 -13.68
CA VAL A 136 -3.06 -4.69 -13.48
C VAL A 136 -1.63 -5.03 -13.92
N MET A 137 -1.24 -4.59 -15.11
CA MET A 137 0.11 -4.84 -15.63
C MET A 137 1.18 -4.24 -14.72
N PHE A 138 0.97 -3.02 -14.27
CA PHE A 138 1.90 -2.34 -13.38
C PHE A 138 2.07 -3.12 -12.06
N LEU A 139 0.95 -3.42 -11.41
CA LEU A 139 0.98 -4.09 -10.11
C LEU A 139 1.51 -5.51 -10.18
N GLN A 140 1.14 -6.26 -11.23
CA GLN A 140 1.67 -7.61 -11.43
C GLN A 140 3.19 -7.60 -11.65
N THR A 141 3.66 -6.69 -12.48
CA THR A 141 5.09 -6.58 -12.79
C THR A 141 5.89 -6.17 -11.56
N LEU A 142 5.38 -5.17 -10.82
CA LEU A 142 6.04 -4.71 -9.60
C LEU A 142 6.17 -5.84 -8.57
N ALA A 143 5.11 -6.60 -8.36
CA ALA A 143 5.13 -7.71 -7.41
C ALA A 143 6.09 -8.81 -7.89
N ARG A 144 5.95 -9.24 -9.15
CA ARG A 144 6.75 -10.34 -9.69
C ARG A 144 8.25 -10.04 -9.62
N GLN A 145 8.66 -8.83 -9.96
CA GLN A 145 10.07 -8.47 -9.97
C GLN A 145 10.66 -8.31 -8.57
N ASN A 146 9.82 -8.20 -7.56
CA ASN A 146 10.26 -7.99 -6.18
C ASN A 146 9.84 -9.13 -5.24
N GLY A 147 9.67 -10.33 -5.80
CA GLY A 147 9.45 -11.55 -5.01
C GLY A 147 8.10 -11.66 -4.33
N GLY A 148 7.14 -10.84 -4.70
CA GLY A 148 5.82 -10.82 -4.09
C GLY A 148 4.72 -11.36 -4.98
N ASP A 149 3.50 -11.28 -4.48
CA ASP A 149 2.29 -11.77 -5.14
C ASP A 149 1.35 -10.60 -5.48
N PHE A 150 0.60 -10.77 -6.57
CA PHE A 150 -0.45 -9.85 -6.98
C PHE A 150 -1.81 -10.46 -6.66
N VAL A 151 -2.70 -9.65 -6.09
CA VAL A 151 -4.08 -10.05 -5.78
C VAL A 151 -5.02 -8.94 -6.25
N GLY A 152 -6.18 -9.32 -6.76
CA GLY A 152 -7.25 -8.40 -7.09
C GLY A 152 -8.42 -8.53 -6.11
N VAL A 153 -8.97 -7.39 -5.70
CA VAL A 153 -10.14 -7.33 -4.82
C VAL A 153 -11.21 -6.49 -5.51
N SER A 154 -12.28 -7.15 -5.96
CA SER A 154 -13.38 -6.48 -6.66
C SER A 154 -14.57 -6.23 -5.74
N ARG A 155 -15.43 -5.32 -6.19
CA ARG A 155 -16.69 -5.03 -5.51
C ARG A 155 -17.68 -6.17 -5.64
#